data_2f4a419db5bd91ee81f8718e4b6f1da5
#
_entry.id   2f4a419db5bd91ee81f8718e4b6f1da5
#
_cell.length_a   1.000
_cell.length_b   1.000
_cell.length_c   1.000
_cell.angle_alpha   90.00
_cell.angle_beta   90.00
_cell.angle_gamma   90.00
#
_symmetry.space_group_name_H-M   'P 1'
#
loop_
_entity.id
_entity.type
_entity.pdbx_description
1 polymer ?
#
loop_
_entity_poly.entity_id
_entity_poly.type
_entity_poly.pdbx_seq_one_letter_code
_entity_poly.pdbx_strand_id
1 'polypeptide(L)'
;MATTLKDVARQAGVSHTTCSAALRGLPNVSPRTRKKVLAAAQALHYNTNLSARMLRSNHSGLISFVVPDLSPTYYSMLSVELAREATSAGMQLVVQQSQHSASEESSIIGSALSSLADGFFVAPVAHYTDEDLSMLIGDKPAVILGDFTQTTQYDRVESPNSEGVNSAIQHLRQQGCTSIGIVGGMTDDKEADIPEGSSILTLQGLRMHAAMDALADLYHENRESIVNERLIDVGWNSDEGIRAANLFMESGMPYDGLFCLDDEIALGMLHGLHEAGVRVPEQVKIIGFNGIRHSAISTPTLSTVEVDLPGMASAVVSLLRRRIEHPDVETLPQKVTVGTILRARESTAAGNV
;
A
#
# COMPACT_ATOMS: atom_id res chain seq x y z
N MET A 1 2.47 -18.49 37.91
CA MET A 1 3.82 -18.04 37.49
C MET A 1 3.94 -18.26 35.98
N ALA A 2 4.54 -17.34 35.26
CA ALA A 2 4.72 -17.49 33.81
C ALA A 2 5.77 -18.59 33.54
N THR A 3 5.47 -19.50 32.63
CA THR A 3 6.39 -20.57 32.20
C THR A 3 7.66 -19.98 31.59
N THR A 4 8.82 -20.44 32.00
CA THR A 4 10.11 -19.95 31.54
C THR A 4 10.77 -20.93 30.56
N LEU A 5 11.76 -20.44 29.79
CA LEU A 5 12.57 -21.30 28.92
C LEU A 5 13.32 -22.41 29.71
N LYS A 6 13.65 -22.15 30.99
CA LYS A 6 14.25 -23.15 31.88
C LYS A 6 13.29 -24.31 32.17
N ASP A 7 12.01 -24.00 32.30
CA ASP A 7 10.99 -25.04 32.57
C ASP A 7 10.80 -25.92 31.34
N VAL A 8 10.77 -25.33 30.14
CA VAL A 8 10.72 -26.08 28.87
C VAL A 8 11.95 -26.97 28.70
N ALA A 9 13.16 -26.44 28.97
CA ALA A 9 14.41 -27.18 28.88
C ALA A 9 14.40 -28.37 29.84
N ARG A 10 13.94 -28.16 31.08
CA ARG A 10 13.78 -29.21 32.10
C ARG A 10 12.81 -30.29 31.65
N GLN A 11 11.64 -29.91 31.13
CA GLN A 11 10.62 -30.87 30.65
C GLN A 11 11.09 -31.65 29.42
N ALA A 12 11.82 -30.99 28.50
CA ALA A 12 12.37 -31.66 27.32
C ALA A 12 13.62 -32.50 27.60
N GLY A 13 14.22 -32.41 28.80
CA GLY A 13 15.45 -33.08 29.16
C GLY A 13 16.67 -32.64 28.36
N VAL A 14 16.78 -31.35 28.08
CA VAL A 14 17.88 -30.74 27.30
C VAL A 14 18.49 -29.52 28.03
N SER A 15 19.69 -29.13 27.63
CA SER A 15 20.29 -27.88 28.14
C SER A 15 19.47 -26.64 27.71
N HIS A 16 19.58 -25.56 28.47
CA HIS A 16 18.96 -24.27 28.15
C HIS A 16 19.36 -23.77 26.74
N THR A 17 20.64 -23.94 26.38
CA THR A 17 21.16 -23.57 25.05
C THR A 17 20.56 -24.44 23.94
N THR A 18 20.47 -25.76 24.15
CA THR A 18 19.84 -26.69 23.19
C THR A 18 18.35 -26.40 23.03
N CYS A 19 17.64 -26.11 24.14
CA CYS A 19 16.23 -25.72 24.12
C CYS A 19 16.02 -24.44 23.31
N SER A 20 16.81 -23.41 23.57
CA SER A 20 16.78 -22.14 22.80
C SER A 20 17.07 -22.34 21.31
N ALA A 21 18.06 -23.15 20.97
CA ALA A 21 18.43 -23.44 19.58
C ALA A 21 17.31 -24.24 18.87
N ALA A 22 16.68 -25.21 19.56
CA ALA A 22 15.57 -25.99 19.03
C ALA A 22 14.34 -25.13 18.72
N LEU A 23 13.96 -24.22 19.63
CA LEU A 23 12.84 -23.29 19.45
C LEU A 23 13.08 -22.26 18.32
N ARG A 24 14.34 -21.92 18.06
CA ARG A 24 14.74 -21.03 16.95
C ARG A 24 14.87 -21.75 15.60
N GLY A 25 14.73 -23.08 15.57
CA GLY A 25 14.86 -23.84 14.33
C GLY A 25 16.29 -23.97 13.80
N LEU A 26 17.33 -23.69 14.63
CA LEU A 26 18.72 -23.73 14.17
C LEU A 26 19.15 -25.12 13.69
N PRO A 27 20.00 -25.23 12.65
CA PRO A 27 20.34 -26.49 12.00
C PRO A 27 21.18 -27.44 12.89
N ASN A 28 21.81 -26.91 13.94
CA ASN A 28 22.65 -27.64 14.88
C ASN A 28 21.87 -28.49 15.91
N VAL A 29 20.52 -28.57 15.80
CA VAL A 29 19.66 -29.38 16.67
C VAL A 29 19.02 -30.49 15.86
N SER A 30 19.16 -31.75 16.34
CA SER A 30 18.57 -32.89 15.65
C SER A 30 17.02 -32.79 15.56
N PRO A 31 16.38 -33.32 14.50
CA PRO A 31 14.93 -33.31 14.35
C PRO A 31 14.21 -33.94 15.55
N ARG A 32 14.80 -35.01 16.13
CA ARG A 32 14.27 -35.69 17.32
C ARG A 32 14.27 -34.80 18.55
N THR A 33 15.37 -34.07 18.78
CA THR A 33 15.49 -33.13 19.91
C THR A 33 14.54 -31.95 19.73
N ARG A 34 14.44 -31.40 18.50
CA ARG A 34 13.50 -30.32 18.18
C ARG A 34 12.05 -30.73 18.46
N LYS A 35 11.64 -31.92 18.04
CA LYS A 35 10.28 -32.45 18.31
C LYS A 35 9.99 -32.55 19.81
N LYS A 36 10.96 -33.01 20.63
CA LYS A 36 10.81 -33.08 22.10
C LYS A 36 10.64 -31.67 22.72
N VAL A 37 11.45 -30.68 22.30
CA VAL A 37 11.38 -29.36 22.83
C VAL A 37 10.07 -28.65 22.44
N LEU A 38 9.61 -28.80 21.20
CA LEU A 38 8.32 -28.24 20.76
C LEU A 38 7.14 -28.85 21.53
N ALA A 39 7.15 -30.17 21.75
CA ALA A 39 6.12 -30.84 22.55
C ALA A 39 6.12 -30.36 24.01
N ALA A 40 7.29 -30.18 24.62
CA ALA A 40 7.40 -29.64 25.98
C ALA A 40 6.91 -28.19 26.07
N ALA A 41 7.26 -27.35 25.08
CA ALA A 41 6.78 -25.96 25.00
C ALA A 41 5.26 -25.90 24.89
N GLN A 42 4.66 -26.73 24.03
CA GLN A 42 3.22 -26.83 23.87
C GLN A 42 2.52 -27.30 25.16
N ALA A 43 3.04 -28.33 25.79
CA ALA A 43 2.47 -28.90 27.04
C ALA A 43 2.51 -27.89 28.21
N LEU A 44 3.52 -27.03 28.23
CA LEU A 44 3.68 -25.96 29.24
C LEU A 44 3.02 -24.65 28.85
N HIS A 45 2.31 -24.58 27.72
CA HIS A 45 1.80 -23.33 27.15
C HIS A 45 2.88 -22.22 27.12
N TYR A 46 4.12 -22.59 26.81
CA TYR A 46 5.23 -21.67 26.77
C TYR A 46 5.14 -20.78 25.53
N ASN A 47 4.80 -19.52 25.75
CA ASN A 47 4.97 -18.49 24.74
C ASN A 47 6.39 -17.93 24.85
N THR A 48 7.10 -17.87 23.73
CA THR A 48 8.41 -17.20 23.67
C THR A 48 8.26 -15.78 24.22
N ASN A 49 8.85 -15.51 25.37
CA ASN A 49 8.84 -14.16 25.93
C ASN A 49 9.62 -13.24 24.99
N LEU A 50 8.89 -12.38 24.28
CA LEU A 50 9.42 -11.44 23.31
C LEU A 50 10.54 -10.60 23.96
N SER A 51 10.30 -10.11 25.18
CA SER A 51 11.27 -9.33 25.95
C SER A 51 12.57 -10.11 26.24
N ALA A 52 12.47 -11.42 26.53
CA ALA A 52 13.64 -12.28 26.75
C ALA A 52 14.36 -12.63 25.43
N ARG A 53 13.68 -12.60 24.31
CA ARG A 53 14.28 -12.72 22.96
C ARG A 53 15.02 -11.43 22.60
N MET A 54 14.40 -10.28 22.79
CA MET A 54 14.98 -8.96 22.55
C MET A 54 16.27 -8.74 23.36
N LEU A 55 16.26 -9.07 24.66
CA LEU A 55 17.43 -8.94 25.54
C LEU A 55 18.63 -9.80 25.12
N ARG A 56 18.43 -10.83 24.28
CA ARG A 56 19.51 -11.73 23.84
C ARG A 56 19.97 -11.51 22.41
N SER A 57 19.09 -11.05 21.53
CA SER A 57 19.40 -10.88 20.11
C SER A 57 19.54 -9.42 19.69
N ASN A 58 19.21 -8.50 20.57
CA ASN A 58 19.04 -7.06 20.31
C ASN A 58 18.00 -6.77 19.20
N HIS A 59 17.21 -7.78 18.80
CA HIS A 59 16.17 -7.68 17.79
C HIS A 59 14.88 -8.31 18.31
N SER A 60 13.76 -7.61 18.08
CA SER A 60 12.42 -8.08 18.42
C SER A 60 11.85 -9.05 17.37
N GLY A 61 12.22 -8.86 16.14
CA GLY A 61 11.61 -9.44 14.96
C GLY A 61 10.28 -8.76 14.59
N LEU A 62 9.96 -7.60 15.18
CA LEU A 62 8.76 -6.83 14.84
C LEU A 62 9.10 -5.72 13.86
N ILE A 63 8.25 -5.54 12.87
CA ILE A 63 8.28 -4.41 11.94
C ILE A 63 6.96 -3.65 12.09
N SER A 64 7.03 -2.34 12.23
CA SER A 64 5.84 -1.48 12.24
C SER A 64 5.56 -0.97 10.83
N PHE A 65 4.38 -1.20 10.33
CA PHE A 65 3.87 -0.60 9.10
C PHE A 65 2.86 0.48 9.46
N VAL A 66 3.21 1.73 9.20
CA VAL A 66 2.36 2.90 9.45
C VAL A 66 1.73 3.29 8.13
N VAL A 67 0.39 3.32 8.11
CA VAL A 67 -0.43 3.62 6.92
C VAL A 67 -1.45 4.70 7.24
N PRO A 68 -1.92 5.46 6.24
CA PRO A 68 -3.01 6.40 6.45
C PRO A 68 -4.28 5.73 6.94
N ASP A 69 -4.76 4.73 6.21
CA ASP A 69 -6.02 4.02 6.47
C ASP A 69 -5.97 2.63 5.81
N LEU A 70 -6.70 1.67 6.36
CA LEU A 70 -6.88 0.33 5.79
C LEU A 70 -8.22 0.15 5.07
N SER A 71 -9.12 1.15 5.13
CA SER A 71 -10.39 1.10 4.41
C SER A 71 -10.21 1.02 2.90
N PRO A 72 -9.27 1.77 2.27
CA PRO A 72 -8.94 1.54 0.88
C PRO A 72 -8.33 0.15 0.67
N THR A 73 -8.86 -0.59 -0.29
CA THR A 73 -8.44 -1.97 -0.59
C THR A 73 -6.95 -2.07 -0.92
N TYR A 74 -6.33 -1.01 -1.48
CA TYR A 74 -4.91 -0.96 -1.80
C TYR A 74 -4.01 -1.23 -0.58
N TYR A 75 -4.16 -0.48 0.52
CA TYR A 75 -3.31 -0.65 1.71
C TYR A 75 -3.58 -1.96 2.44
N SER A 76 -4.82 -2.44 2.44
CA SER A 76 -5.14 -3.76 3.02
C SER A 76 -4.51 -4.89 2.20
N MET A 77 -4.54 -4.84 0.87
CA MET A 77 -3.85 -5.81 0.01
C MET A 77 -2.33 -5.75 0.19
N LEU A 78 -1.74 -4.56 0.20
CA LEU A 78 -0.31 -4.38 0.43
C LEU A 78 0.11 -4.92 1.80
N SER A 79 -0.69 -4.70 2.84
CA SER A 79 -0.44 -5.24 4.19
C SER A 79 -0.37 -6.77 4.20
N VAL A 80 -1.22 -7.45 3.42
CA VAL A 80 -1.20 -8.91 3.28
C VAL A 80 0.11 -9.38 2.64
N GLU A 81 0.55 -8.73 1.56
CA GLU A 81 1.79 -9.09 0.88
C GLU A 81 3.02 -8.81 1.76
N LEU A 82 3.06 -7.64 2.42
CA LEU A 82 4.12 -7.30 3.38
C LEU A 82 4.18 -8.28 4.56
N ALA A 83 3.03 -8.68 5.12
CA ALA A 83 2.98 -9.66 6.21
C ALA A 83 3.51 -11.04 5.78
N ARG A 84 3.22 -11.46 4.55
CA ARG A 84 3.72 -12.72 3.97
C ARG A 84 5.24 -12.67 3.80
N GLU A 85 5.77 -11.61 3.19
CA GLU A 85 7.20 -11.43 2.97
C GLU A 85 7.97 -11.27 4.30
N ALA A 86 7.46 -10.46 5.23
CA ALA A 86 8.05 -10.31 6.56
C ALA A 86 8.10 -11.66 7.31
N THR A 87 7.02 -12.45 7.27
CA THR A 87 6.98 -13.79 7.88
C THR A 87 8.02 -14.72 7.24
N SER A 88 8.17 -14.69 5.92
CA SER A 88 9.19 -15.46 5.19
C SER A 88 10.60 -15.08 5.60
N ALA A 89 10.82 -13.82 5.95
CA ALA A 89 12.08 -13.29 6.48
C ALA A 89 12.26 -13.49 7.99
N GLY A 90 11.33 -14.18 8.68
CA GLY A 90 11.37 -14.44 10.12
C GLY A 90 10.96 -13.26 10.99
N MET A 91 10.29 -12.27 10.43
CA MET A 91 9.77 -11.06 11.07
C MET A 91 8.24 -11.10 11.17
N GLN A 92 7.67 -10.25 12.01
CA GLN A 92 6.23 -10.06 12.16
C GLN A 92 5.86 -8.62 11.88
N LEU A 93 4.82 -8.42 11.08
CA LEU A 93 4.29 -7.11 10.74
C LEU A 93 3.21 -6.69 11.75
N VAL A 94 3.33 -5.46 12.24
CA VAL A 94 2.29 -4.76 13.01
C VAL A 94 1.84 -3.58 12.18
N VAL A 95 0.56 -3.55 11.79
CA VAL A 95 0.00 -2.46 11.00
C VAL A 95 -0.68 -1.47 11.93
N GLN A 96 -0.39 -0.19 11.77
CA GLN A 96 -0.94 0.91 12.54
C GLN A 96 -1.46 1.99 11.59
N GLN A 97 -2.61 2.59 11.91
CA GLN A 97 -3.30 3.57 11.06
C GLN A 97 -3.20 4.96 11.66
N SER A 98 -2.75 5.93 10.88
CA SER A 98 -2.67 7.34 11.28
C SER A 98 -3.94 8.14 11.01
N GLN A 99 -4.95 7.53 10.38
CA GLN A 99 -6.24 8.15 10.03
C GLN A 99 -6.07 9.48 9.28
N HIS A 100 -5.11 9.53 8.36
CA HIS A 100 -4.77 10.72 7.58
C HIS A 100 -4.29 11.93 8.43
N SER A 101 -3.85 11.69 9.66
CA SER A 101 -3.36 12.72 10.58
C SER A 101 -1.85 12.64 10.78
N ALA A 102 -1.12 13.71 10.45
CA ALA A 102 0.32 13.80 10.67
C ALA A 102 0.68 13.75 12.19
N SER A 103 -0.18 14.30 13.05
CA SER A 103 0.01 14.24 14.49
C SER A 103 -0.17 12.82 15.04
N GLU A 104 -1.14 12.07 14.55
CA GLU A 104 -1.33 10.66 14.89
C GLU A 104 -0.19 9.80 14.35
N GLU A 105 0.28 10.06 13.13
CA GLU A 105 1.43 9.37 12.56
C GLU A 105 2.68 9.53 13.42
N SER A 106 2.97 10.77 13.85
CA SER A 106 4.06 11.07 14.78
C SER A 106 3.88 10.38 16.13
N SER A 107 2.66 10.39 16.68
CA SER A 107 2.33 9.70 17.94
C SER A 107 2.55 8.19 17.84
N ILE A 108 2.13 7.58 16.73
CA ILE A 108 2.31 6.15 16.47
C ILE A 108 3.79 5.79 16.40
N ILE A 109 4.58 6.51 15.61
CA ILE A 109 6.01 6.21 15.43
C ILE A 109 6.77 6.41 16.75
N GLY A 110 6.44 7.44 17.53
CA GLY A 110 7.01 7.69 18.86
C GLY A 110 6.48 6.79 19.97
N SER A 111 5.51 5.89 19.69
CA SER A 111 4.84 5.09 20.71
C SER A 111 5.74 4.00 21.33
N ALA A 112 5.34 3.51 22.51
CA ALA A 112 6.02 2.40 23.18
C ALA A 112 5.98 1.11 22.34
N LEU A 113 4.92 0.86 21.55
CA LEU A 113 4.84 -0.28 20.65
C LEU A 113 5.85 -0.15 19.51
N SER A 114 5.92 1.01 18.89
CA SER A 114 6.88 1.31 17.83
C SER A 114 8.32 1.31 18.34
N SER A 115 8.55 1.66 19.62
CA SER A 115 9.88 1.55 20.24
C SER A 115 10.40 0.11 20.30
N LEU A 116 9.51 -0.89 20.28
CA LEU A 116 9.87 -2.31 20.25
C LEU A 116 10.17 -2.81 18.82
N ALA A 117 9.73 -2.11 17.78
CA ALA A 117 9.99 -2.52 16.39
C ALA A 117 11.47 -2.38 16.03
N ASP A 118 11.98 -3.31 15.22
CA ASP A 118 13.34 -3.27 14.69
C ASP A 118 13.48 -2.27 13.53
N GLY A 119 12.36 -1.87 12.94
CA GLY A 119 12.30 -0.88 11.87
C GLY A 119 10.88 -0.60 11.41
N PHE A 120 10.77 0.29 10.43
CA PHE A 120 9.50 0.82 9.94
C PHE A 120 9.32 0.64 8.43
N PHE A 121 8.08 0.38 8.03
CA PHE A 121 7.53 0.74 6.73
C PHE A 121 6.59 1.91 6.97
N VAL A 122 6.75 2.99 6.22
CA VAL A 122 5.93 4.18 6.39
C VAL A 122 5.34 4.56 5.04
N ALA A 123 4.00 4.62 4.95
CA ALA A 123 3.27 5.27 3.89
C ALA A 123 2.81 6.65 4.44
N PRO A 124 3.60 7.71 4.26
CA PRO A 124 3.40 8.97 4.97
C PRO A 124 2.10 9.65 4.58
N VAL A 125 1.48 10.35 5.51
CA VAL A 125 0.27 11.16 5.27
C VAL A 125 0.58 12.60 4.86
N ALA A 126 1.84 13.03 5.04
CA ALA A 126 2.28 14.39 4.72
C ALA A 126 3.61 14.38 3.95
N HIS A 127 3.93 15.49 3.35
CA HIS A 127 5.23 15.70 2.73
C HIS A 127 6.26 16.01 3.83
N TYR A 128 7.14 15.05 4.09
CA TYR A 128 8.23 15.21 5.05
C TYR A 128 9.56 15.52 4.36
N THR A 129 10.32 16.43 4.95
CA THR A 129 11.74 16.62 4.63
C THR A 129 12.57 15.49 5.25
N ASP A 130 13.83 15.37 4.86
CA ASP A 130 14.77 14.43 5.51
C ASP A 130 14.95 14.73 7.01
N GLU A 131 14.90 16.01 7.42
CA GLU A 131 14.98 16.42 8.81
C GLU A 131 13.73 16.00 9.59
N ASP A 132 12.53 16.20 9.03
CA ASP A 132 11.26 15.74 9.62
C ASP A 132 11.25 14.23 9.83
N LEU A 133 11.63 13.47 8.80
CA LEU A 133 11.70 12.01 8.88
C LEU A 133 12.74 11.55 9.91
N SER A 134 13.89 12.20 9.98
CA SER A 134 14.94 11.90 10.96
C SER A 134 14.47 12.16 12.39
N MET A 135 13.77 13.27 12.63
CA MET A 135 13.17 13.54 13.93
C MET A 135 12.07 12.55 14.30
N LEU A 136 11.29 12.13 13.32
CA LEU A 136 10.15 11.24 13.52
C LEU A 136 10.58 9.78 13.77
N ILE A 137 11.49 9.27 12.95
CA ILE A 137 11.90 7.85 12.93
C ILE A 137 13.09 7.60 13.87
N GLY A 138 13.93 8.61 14.09
CA GLY A 138 15.18 8.48 14.86
C GLY A 138 16.20 7.60 14.15
N ASP A 139 16.99 6.84 14.94
CA ASP A 139 18.07 5.98 14.41
C ASP A 139 17.59 4.63 13.86
N LYS A 140 16.29 4.39 13.79
CA LYS A 140 15.78 3.09 13.34
C LYS A 140 15.76 2.99 11.82
N PRO A 141 16.06 1.80 11.28
CA PRO A 141 15.89 1.54 9.86
C PRO A 141 14.44 1.77 9.40
N ALA A 142 14.27 2.46 8.27
CA ALA A 142 12.95 2.66 7.67
C ALA A 142 13.00 2.57 6.15
N VAL A 143 11.87 2.17 5.57
CA VAL A 143 11.59 2.24 4.14
C VAL A 143 10.32 3.04 3.93
N ILE A 144 10.40 4.06 3.11
CA ILE A 144 9.29 4.94 2.78
C ILE A 144 8.56 4.39 1.55
N LEU A 145 7.22 4.30 1.64
CA LEU A 145 6.38 3.86 0.53
C LEU A 145 5.68 5.09 -0.09
N GLY A 146 5.85 5.21 -1.39
CA GLY A 146 5.27 6.30 -2.18
C GLY A 146 6.31 7.20 -2.81
N ASP A 147 5.87 7.97 -3.79
CA ASP A 147 6.71 8.84 -4.64
C ASP A 147 6.64 10.34 -4.27
N PHE A 148 5.83 10.69 -3.27
CA PHE A 148 5.61 12.08 -2.86
C PHE A 148 6.63 12.61 -1.84
N THR A 149 7.41 11.75 -1.19
CA THR A 149 8.47 12.18 -0.27
C THR A 149 9.83 12.08 -0.95
N GLN A 150 10.46 13.21 -1.23
CA GLN A 150 11.77 13.27 -1.88
C GLN A 150 12.89 13.13 -0.84
N THR A 151 12.87 12.03 -0.07
CA THR A 151 13.96 11.76 0.88
C THR A 151 15.23 11.32 0.16
N THR A 152 16.37 11.78 0.64
CA THR A 152 17.71 11.36 0.23
C THR A 152 18.39 10.49 1.30
N GLN A 153 17.76 10.31 2.46
CA GLN A 153 18.31 9.57 3.60
C GLN A 153 17.69 8.19 3.81
N TYR A 154 16.50 7.94 3.28
CA TYR A 154 15.78 6.69 3.46
C TYR A 154 15.59 5.92 2.15
N ASP A 155 15.61 4.59 2.23
CA ASP A 155 15.21 3.75 1.10
C ASP A 155 13.73 4.01 0.77
N ARG A 156 13.40 4.01 -0.52
CA ARG A 156 12.04 4.25 -1.03
C ARG A 156 11.60 3.15 -1.97
N VAL A 157 10.31 2.80 -1.87
CA VAL A 157 9.66 1.92 -2.86
C VAL A 157 8.38 2.61 -3.33
N GLU A 158 8.23 2.75 -4.64
CA GLU A 158 7.13 3.48 -5.27
C GLU A 158 6.55 2.72 -6.47
N SER A 159 5.32 3.08 -6.86
CA SER A 159 4.70 2.64 -8.10
C SER A 159 4.79 3.76 -9.15
N PRO A 160 4.94 3.41 -10.45
CA PRO A 160 5.04 4.42 -11.51
C PRO A 160 3.66 4.96 -11.87
N ASN A 161 3.13 5.89 -11.07
CA ASN A 161 1.80 6.47 -11.29
C ASN A 161 1.65 7.07 -12.69
N SER A 162 2.62 7.87 -13.15
CA SER A 162 2.55 8.53 -14.46
C SER A 162 2.51 7.52 -15.61
N GLU A 163 3.35 6.47 -15.59
CA GLU A 163 3.36 5.44 -16.64
C GLU A 163 2.06 4.62 -16.62
N GLY A 164 1.56 4.28 -15.42
CA GLY A 164 0.29 3.58 -15.27
C GLY A 164 -0.91 4.37 -15.80
N VAL A 165 -0.98 5.66 -15.46
CA VAL A 165 -2.02 6.58 -15.96
C VAL A 165 -1.93 6.72 -17.48
N ASN A 166 -0.75 6.96 -18.03
CA ASN A 166 -0.55 7.05 -19.47
C ASN A 166 -1.00 5.76 -20.17
N SER A 167 -0.69 4.59 -19.60
CA SER A 167 -1.14 3.30 -20.12
C SER A 167 -2.67 3.19 -20.14
N ALA A 168 -3.37 3.65 -19.07
CA ALA A 168 -4.83 3.65 -19.00
C ALA A 168 -5.46 4.57 -20.06
N ILE A 169 -4.97 5.80 -20.19
CA ILE A 169 -5.51 6.79 -21.14
C ILE A 169 -5.25 6.34 -22.59
N GLN A 170 -4.04 5.83 -22.87
CA GLN A 170 -3.73 5.26 -24.18
C GLN A 170 -4.63 4.06 -24.51
N HIS A 171 -4.91 3.22 -23.52
CA HIS A 171 -5.85 2.09 -23.72
C HIS A 171 -7.25 2.58 -24.09
N LEU A 172 -7.81 3.55 -23.38
CA LEU A 172 -9.12 4.15 -23.75
C LEU A 172 -9.11 4.69 -25.18
N ARG A 173 -8.04 5.38 -25.58
CA ARG A 173 -7.87 5.86 -26.95
C ARG A 173 -7.84 4.73 -27.98
N GLN A 174 -7.10 3.67 -27.70
CA GLN A 174 -7.03 2.46 -28.57
C GLN A 174 -8.37 1.74 -28.66
N GLN A 175 -9.20 1.82 -27.62
CA GLN A 175 -10.57 1.32 -27.61
C GLN A 175 -11.58 2.26 -28.30
N GLY A 176 -11.10 3.34 -28.94
CA GLY A 176 -11.90 4.25 -29.76
C GLY A 176 -12.50 5.43 -28.99
N CYS A 177 -12.16 5.64 -27.71
CA CYS A 177 -12.65 6.82 -27.00
C CYS A 177 -12.10 8.11 -27.62
N THR A 178 -12.96 9.07 -27.83
CA THR A 178 -12.64 10.39 -28.40
C THR A 178 -12.72 11.50 -27.35
N SER A 179 -13.53 11.31 -26.30
CA SER A 179 -13.70 12.24 -25.20
C SER A 179 -13.49 11.50 -23.88
N ILE A 180 -12.38 11.76 -23.19
CA ILE A 180 -12.02 11.09 -21.94
C ILE A 180 -12.16 12.06 -20.77
N GLY A 181 -12.84 11.63 -19.71
CA GLY A 181 -12.95 12.32 -18.43
C GLY A 181 -12.14 11.62 -17.33
N ILE A 182 -11.83 12.37 -16.28
CA ILE A 182 -11.21 11.88 -15.04
C ILE A 182 -12.29 11.83 -13.96
N VAL A 183 -12.28 10.75 -13.15
CA VAL A 183 -13.19 10.59 -12.01
C VAL A 183 -12.37 10.42 -10.73
N GLY A 184 -12.55 11.32 -9.77
CA GLY A 184 -11.85 11.37 -8.49
C GLY A 184 -11.51 12.80 -8.11
N GLY A 185 -11.04 13.03 -6.90
CA GLY A 185 -10.76 14.37 -6.37
C GLY A 185 -9.30 14.58 -6.00
N MET A 186 -8.95 15.85 -5.83
CA MET A 186 -7.64 16.26 -5.33
C MET A 186 -7.51 16.11 -3.82
N THR A 187 -8.63 16.17 -3.10
CA THR A 187 -8.68 16.19 -1.64
C THR A 187 -9.67 15.16 -1.12
N ASP A 188 -9.29 14.45 -0.06
CA ASP A 188 -10.24 13.82 0.83
C ASP A 188 -10.73 14.90 1.82
N ASP A 189 -12.03 14.96 2.14
CA ASP A 189 -12.64 15.96 3.07
C ASP A 189 -12.00 16.02 4.47
N LYS A 190 -10.98 15.20 4.73
CA LYS A 190 -10.25 15.11 5.99
C LYS A 190 -8.95 15.93 6.04
N GLU A 191 -8.61 16.68 5.01
CA GLU A 191 -7.37 17.50 4.93
C GLU A 191 -7.38 18.80 5.76
N ALA A 192 -8.34 18.95 6.68
CA ALA A 192 -8.49 20.17 7.49
C ALA A 192 -7.29 20.50 8.42
N ASP A 193 -6.35 19.57 8.62
CA ASP A 193 -5.19 19.74 9.51
C ASP A 193 -3.85 19.99 8.77
N ILE A 194 -3.89 20.29 7.48
CA ILE A 194 -2.69 20.52 6.70
C ILE A 194 -2.28 21.99 6.76
N PRO A 195 -1.04 22.32 7.12
CA PRO A 195 -0.59 23.71 7.19
C PRO A 195 -0.75 24.43 5.83
N GLU A 196 -1.37 25.63 5.85
CA GLU A 196 -1.44 26.51 4.67
C GLU A 196 -0.05 26.69 4.04
N GLY A 197 0.08 26.32 2.77
CA GLY A 197 1.33 26.44 2.01
C GLY A 197 2.06 25.12 1.76
N SER A 198 1.60 24.00 2.31
CA SER A 198 2.11 22.66 1.98
C SER A 198 1.42 22.19 0.69
N SER A 199 2.15 22.15 -0.40
CA SER A 199 1.71 21.48 -1.63
C SER A 199 1.72 19.96 -1.38
N ILE A 200 0.60 19.42 -0.88
CA ILE A 200 0.53 17.99 -0.56
C ILE A 200 0.29 17.22 -1.84
N LEU A 201 1.36 16.63 -2.30
CA LEU A 201 1.29 15.57 -3.29
C LEU A 201 1.08 14.24 -2.54
N THR A 202 -0.16 13.92 -2.16
CA THR A 202 -0.52 12.57 -1.76
C THR A 202 -0.37 11.62 -2.96
N LEU A 203 -0.34 10.30 -2.75
CA LEU A 203 -0.42 9.33 -3.86
C LEU A 203 -1.60 9.64 -4.81
N GLN A 204 -2.68 10.12 -4.23
CA GLN A 204 -3.89 10.58 -4.90
C GLN A 204 -3.60 11.79 -5.78
N GLY A 205 -2.98 12.82 -5.22
CA GLY A 205 -2.61 14.02 -5.95
C GLY A 205 -1.62 13.76 -7.08
N LEU A 206 -0.64 12.87 -6.88
CA LEU A 206 0.30 12.49 -7.94
C LEU A 206 -0.39 11.80 -9.11
N ARG A 207 -1.34 10.89 -8.83
CA ARG A 207 -2.12 10.23 -9.87
C ARG A 207 -3.03 11.20 -10.59
N MET A 208 -3.67 12.11 -9.87
CA MET A 208 -4.47 13.19 -10.44
C MET A 208 -3.63 14.07 -11.37
N HIS A 209 -2.47 14.54 -10.91
CA HIS A 209 -1.58 15.35 -11.72
C HIS A 209 -1.12 14.62 -12.99
N ALA A 210 -0.76 13.35 -12.88
CA ALA A 210 -0.41 12.52 -14.03
C ALA A 210 -1.58 12.40 -15.04
N ALA A 211 -2.82 12.26 -14.53
CA ALA A 211 -4.00 12.20 -15.38
C ALA A 211 -4.28 13.53 -16.09
N MET A 212 -4.16 14.63 -15.37
CA MET A 212 -4.29 15.97 -15.97
C MET A 212 -3.23 16.21 -17.05
N ASP A 213 -1.96 15.85 -16.81
CA ASP A 213 -0.88 16.00 -17.78
C ASP A 213 -1.14 15.15 -19.03
N ALA A 214 -1.50 13.89 -18.84
CA ALA A 214 -1.77 12.99 -19.94
C ALA A 214 -2.94 13.45 -20.82
N LEU A 215 -4.01 14.03 -20.23
CA LEU A 215 -5.13 14.60 -21.00
C LEU A 215 -4.77 15.97 -21.60
N ALA A 216 -4.01 16.80 -20.88
CA ALA A 216 -3.53 18.08 -21.40
C ALA A 216 -2.69 17.88 -22.68
N ASP A 217 -1.78 16.90 -22.64
CA ASP A 217 -0.97 16.52 -23.82
C ASP A 217 -1.85 15.94 -24.95
N LEU A 218 -2.82 15.09 -24.60
CA LEU A 218 -3.69 14.41 -25.56
C LEU A 218 -4.59 15.40 -26.32
N TYR A 219 -5.15 16.39 -25.61
CA TYR A 219 -6.11 17.34 -26.18
C TYR A 219 -5.49 18.69 -26.56
N HIS A 220 -4.18 18.89 -26.29
CA HIS A 220 -3.48 20.17 -26.46
C HIS A 220 -4.11 21.29 -25.63
N GLU A 221 -4.55 20.97 -24.43
CA GLU A 221 -5.19 21.85 -23.46
C GLU A 221 -4.22 22.12 -22.28
N ASN A 222 -4.52 23.12 -21.43
CA ASN A 222 -3.79 23.31 -20.19
C ASN A 222 -4.49 22.56 -19.03
N ARG A 223 -3.79 22.38 -17.89
CA ARG A 223 -4.36 21.66 -16.73
C ARG A 223 -5.63 22.29 -16.18
N GLU A 224 -5.73 23.62 -16.19
CA GLU A 224 -6.91 24.36 -15.71
C GLU A 224 -8.14 24.03 -16.55
N SER A 225 -7.99 23.94 -17.88
CA SER A 225 -9.06 23.50 -18.79
C SER A 225 -9.46 22.05 -18.49
N ILE A 226 -8.48 21.15 -18.28
CA ILE A 226 -8.77 19.75 -17.93
C ILE A 226 -9.57 19.65 -16.63
N VAL A 227 -9.20 20.40 -15.59
CA VAL A 227 -9.94 20.42 -14.32
C VAL A 227 -11.37 20.93 -14.51
N ASN A 228 -11.53 22.03 -15.23
CA ASN A 228 -12.83 22.67 -15.39
C ASN A 228 -13.79 21.89 -16.32
N GLU A 229 -13.24 21.19 -17.31
CA GLU A 229 -14.03 20.61 -18.39
C GLU A 229 -14.09 19.08 -18.36
N ARG A 230 -13.11 18.39 -17.69
CA ARG A 230 -12.96 16.94 -17.79
C ARG A 230 -12.89 16.19 -16.46
N LEU A 231 -12.94 16.91 -15.33
CA LEU A 231 -12.89 16.33 -14.00
C LEU A 231 -14.31 16.18 -13.43
N ILE A 232 -14.65 14.97 -13.01
CA ILE A 232 -15.77 14.69 -12.10
C ILE A 232 -15.18 14.60 -10.70
N ASP A 233 -15.27 15.70 -9.97
CA ASP A 233 -14.64 15.86 -8.65
C ASP A 233 -15.46 15.15 -7.56
N VAL A 234 -14.90 14.08 -7.03
CA VAL A 234 -15.51 13.22 -6.00
C VAL A 234 -14.43 12.64 -5.09
N GLY A 235 -14.81 12.14 -3.91
CA GLY A 235 -13.89 11.42 -3.00
C GLY A 235 -13.43 10.06 -3.53
N TRP A 236 -12.69 9.31 -2.68
CA TRP A 236 -11.91 8.12 -3.06
C TRP A 236 -12.51 6.80 -2.56
N ASN A 237 -13.80 6.64 -2.62
CA ASN A 237 -14.49 5.40 -2.24
C ASN A 237 -15.62 5.04 -3.21
N SER A 238 -16.24 3.89 -3.03
CA SER A 238 -17.30 3.40 -3.90
C SER A 238 -18.59 4.24 -3.84
N ASP A 239 -18.93 4.81 -2.68
CA ASP A 239 -20.12 5.69 -2.55
C ASP A 239 -19.93 6.96 -3.38
N GLU A 240 -18.72 7.52 -3.35
CA GLU A 240 -18.34 8.65 -4.18
C GLU A 240 -18.31 8.29 -5.68
N GLY A 241 -17.94 7.05 -6.02
CA GLY A 241 -18.10 6.52 -7.38
C GLY A 241 -19.56 6.49 -7.86
N ILE A 242 -20.50 6.12 -6.97
CA ILE A 242 -21.95 6.18 -7.27
C ILE A 242 -22.39 7.64 -7.46
N ARG A 243 -21.91 8.56 -6.61
CA ARG A 243 -22.17 10.00 -6.77
C ARG A 243 -21.63 10.52 -8.10
N ALA A 244 -20.45 10.10 -8.51
CA ALA A 244 -19.86 10.45 -9.80
C ALA A 244 -20.70 9.99 -10.99
N ALA A 245 -21.28 8.79 -10.92
CA ALA A 245 -22.19 8.30 -11.96
C ALA A 245 -23.42 9.22 -12.13
N ASN A 246 -24.01 9.69 -11.04
CA ASN A 246 -25.13 10.64 -11.07
C ASN A 246 -24.71 11.97 -11.69
N LEU A 247 -23.61 12.55 -11.26
CA LEU A 247 -23.06 13.81 -11.82
C LEU A 247 -22.77 13.67 -13.32
N PHE A 248 -22.20 12.55 -13.74
CA PHE A 248 -21.92 12.25 -15.15
C PHE A 248 -23.20 12.18 -16.00
N MET A 249 -24.25 11.56 -15.49
CA MET A 249 -25.55 11.49 -16.18
C MET A 249 -26.24 12.86 -16.24
N GLU A 250 -26.23 13.61 -15.12
CA GLU A 250 -26.81 14.96 -15.04
C GLU A 250 -26.12 15.94 -16.00
N SER A 251 -24.81 15.78 -16.24
CA SER A 251 -24.06 16.57 -17.22
C SER A 251 -24.32 16.17 -18.68
N GLY A 252 -25.17 15.18 -18.93
CA GLY A 252 -25.49 14.70 -20.27
C GLY A 252 -24.48 13.71 -20.86
N MET A 253 -23.66 13.08 -20.03
CA MET A 253 -22.67 12.07 -20.42
C MET A 253 -21.68 12.57 -21.48
N PRO A 254 -20.87 13.61 -21.20
CA PRO A 254 -20.02 14.27 -22.19
C PRO A 254 -18.80 13.45 -22.62
N TYR A 255 -18.54 12.30 -21.98
CA TYR A 255 -17.38 11.47 -22.23
C TYR A 255 -17.78 10.06 -22.69
N ASP A 256 -17.02 9.50 -23.62
CA ASP A 256 -17.13 8.11 -24.08
C ASP A 256 -16.11 7.17 -23.41
N GLY A 257 -15.18 7.76 -22.62
CA GLY A 257 -14.23 7.04 -21.78
C GLY A 257 -14.02 7.74 -20.44
N LEU A 258 -13.93 6.99 -19.36
CA LEU A 258 -13.69 7.49 -18.01
C LEU A 258 -12.49 6.77 -17.39
N PHE A 259 -11.49 7.55 -16.98
CA PHE A 259 -10.40 7.09 -16.15
C PHE A 259 -10.71 7.42 -14.69
N CYS A 260 -11.02 6.41 -13.90
CA CYS A 260 -11.20 6.53 -12.46
C CYS A 260 -9.84 6.41 -11.78
N LEU A 261 -9.52 7.33 -10.88
CA LEU A 261 -8.23 7.38 -10.19
C LEU A 261 -7.98 6.18 -9.27
N ASP A 262 -9.04 5.43 -8.93
CA ASP A 262 -9.00 4.22 -8.12
C ASP A 262 -10.07 3.21 -8.55
N ASP A 263 -9.85 1.92 -8.31
CA ASP A 263 -10.81 0.86 -8.63
C ASP A 263 -12.07 0.93 -7.76
N GLU A 264 -11.99 1.43 -6.51
CA GLU A 264 -13.18 1.63 -5.66
C GLU A 264 -14.12 2.65 -6.28
N ILE A 265 -13.60 3.78 -6.76
CA ILE A 265 -14.37 4.78 -7.52
C ILE A 265 -14.97 4.16 -8.77
N ALA A 266 -14.16 3.41 -9.54
CA ALA A 266 -14.60 2.78 -10.78
C ALA A 266 -15.72 1.75 -10.56
N LEU A 267 -15.66 0.97 -9.48
CA LEU A 267 -16.71 0.01 -9.12
C LEU A 267 -18.00 0.72 -8.70
N GLY A 268 -17.91 1.78 -7.94
CA GLY A 268 -19.06 2.64 -7.61
C GLY A 268 -19.69 3.25 -8.85
N MET A 269 -18.85 3.75 -9.77
CA MET A 269 -19.28 4.28 -11.07
C MET A 269 -20.01 3.23 -11.90
N LEU A 270 -19.44 2.01 -12.01
CA LEU A 270 -20.11 0.88 -12.69
C LEU A 270 -21.48 0.56 -12.10
N HIS A 271 -21.58 0.55 -10.76
CA HIS A 271 -22.83 0.29 -10.06
C HIS A 271 -23.88 1.37 -10.37
N GLY A 272 -23.54 2.66 -10.19
CA GLY A 272 -24.47 3.76 -10.43
C GLY A 272 -24.97 3.83 -11.88
N LEU A 273 -24.08 3.60 -12.83
CA LEU A 273 -24.45 3.54 -14.26
C LEU A 273 -25.34 2.35 -14.58
N HIS A 274 -25.09 1.18 -13.99
CA HIS A 274 -25.92 -0.01 -14.14
C HIS A 274 -27.34 0.22 -13.64
N GLU A 275 -27.52 0.80 -12.45
CA GLU A 275 -28.82 1.15 -11.87
C GLU A 275 -29.61 2.12 -12.77
N ALA A 276 -28.89 3.00 -13.46
CA ALA A 276 -29.48 3.95 -14.40
C ALA A 276 -29.72 3.37 -15.82
N GLY A 277 -29.39 2.10 -16.06
CA GLY A 277 -29.54 1.44 -17.34
C GLY A 277 -28.52 1.87 -18.40
N VAL A 278 -27.43 2.51 -18.03
CA VAL A 278 -26.32 2.87 -18.93
C VAL A 278 -25.45 1.65 -19.17
N ARG A 279 -25.23 1.31 -20.43
CA ARG A 279 -24.42 0.15 -20.80
C ARG A 279 -22.94 0.47 -20.86
N VAL A 280 -22.15 -0.28 -20.11
CA VAL A 280 -20.69 -0.28 -20.15
C VAL A 280 -20.24 -1.63 -20.74
N PRO A 281 -19.45 -1.64 -21.81
CA PRO A 281 -18.68 -0.55 -22.41
C PRO A 281 -19.33 0.19 -23.60
N GLU A 282 -20.56 -0.13 -24.01
CA GLU A 282 -21.11 0.32 -25.27
C GLU A 282 -21.36 1.83 -25.32
N GLN A 283 -21.85 2.43 -24.24
CA GLN A 283 -22.15 3.87 -24.18
C GLN A 283 -21.00 4.66 -23.55
N VAL A 284 -20.30 4.07 -22.59
CA VAL A 284 -19.10 4.64 -21.96
C VAL A 284 -18.18 3.53 -21.52
N LYS A 285 -16.88 3.71 -21.68
CA LYS A 285 -15.85 2.78 -21.22
C LYS A 285 -15.26 3.28 -19.92
N ILE A 286 -14.97 2.35 -19.01
CA ILE A 286 -14.44 2.67 -17.68
C ILE A 286 -13.16 1.88 -17.42
N ILE A 287 -12.14 2.58 -16.94
CA ILE A 287 -10.89 1.98 -16.47
C ILE A 287 -10.53 2.54 -15.10
N GLY A 288 -10.11 1.66 -14.19
CA GLY A 288 -9.65 2.00 -12.86
C GLY A 288 -8.13 1.92 -12.70
N PHE A 289 -7.68 1.92 -11.45
CA PHE A 289 -6.29 1.81 -11.05
C PHE A 289 -6.18 1.08 -9.70
N ASN A 290 -5.12 0.35 -9.47
CA ASN A 290 -4.65 -0.46 -8.36
C ASN A 290 -4.78 -1.98 -8.60
N GLY A 291 -5.75 -2.45 -9.40
CA GLY A 291 -5.93 -3.87 -9.68
C GLY A 291 -6.51 -4.64 -8.50
N ILE A 292 -7.48 -4.07 -7.79
CA ILE A 292 -8.08 -4.76 -6.65
C ILE A 292 -8.85 -6.01 -7.07
N ARG A 293 -9.02 -6.97 -6.15
CA ARG A 293 -9.65 -8.26 -6.46
C ARG A 293 -11.07 -8.14 -7.01
N HIS A 294 -11.83 -7.16 -6.53
CA HIS A 294 -13.21 -6.93 -6.96
C HIS A 294 -13.33 -6.53 -8.43
N SER A 295 -12.30 -5.91 -8.99
CA SER A 295 -12.24 -5.52 -10.41
C SER A 295 -12.36 -6.72 -11.36
N ALA A 296 -11.92 -7.91 -10.94
CA ALA A 296 -11.97 -9.12 -11.74
C ALA A 296 -13.31 -9.87 -11.65
N ILE A 297 -14.19 -9.49 -10.71
CA ILE A 297 -15.47 -10.18 -10.45
C ILE A 297 -16.70 -9.26 -10.55
N SER A 298 -16.48 -7.97 -10.87
CA SER A 298 -17.58 -7.03 -11.16
C SER A 298 -18.32 -7.40 -12.45
N THR A 299 -19.47 -6.79 -12.68
CA THR A 299 -20.23 -6.96 -13.91
C THR A 299 -20.58 -5.58 -14.50
N PRO A 300 -19.98 -5.21 -15.65
CA PRO A 300 -18.88 -5.90 -16.34
C PRO A 300 -17.60 -5.97 -15.51
N THR A 301 -16.70 -6.93 -15.83
CA THR A 301 -15.39 -6.98 -15.19
C THR A 301 -14.57 -5.73 -15.52
N LEU A 302 -13.96 -5.11 -14.49
CA LEU A 302 -13.33 -3.80 -14.61
C LEU A 302 -11.90 -3.90 -15.16
N SER A 303 -11.65 -3.19 -16.25
CA SER A 303 -10.31 -2.89 -16.73
C SER A 303 -9.58 -1.98 -15.74
N THR A 304 -8.30 -2.25 -15.49
CA THR A 304 -7.56 -1.52 -14.46
C THR A 304 -6.06 -1.57 -14.72
N VAL A 305 -5.34 -0.63 -14.15
CA VAL A 305 -3.87 -0.68 -14.02
C VAL A 305 -3.53 -1.35 -12.69
N GLU A 306 -3.06 -2.57 -12.77
CA GLU A 306 -2.64 -3.37 -11.60
C GLU A 306 -1.23 -3.01 -11.18
N VAL A 307 -1.04 -2.71 -9.89
CA VAL A 307 0.28 -2.46 -9.28
C VAL A 307 0.87 -3.78 -8.82
N ASP A 308 2.17 -3.99 -9.05
CA ASP A 308 2.90 -5.18 -8.56
C ASP A 308 3.13 -5.12 -7.05
N LEU A 309 2.07 -5.38 -6.27
CA LEU A 309 2.15 -5.40 -4.80
C LEU A 309 3.08 -6.50 -4.25
N PRO A 310 3.13 -7.72 -4.82
CA PRO A 310 4.12 -8.71 -4.41
C PRO A 310 5.56 -8.24 -4.61
N GLY A 311 5.87 -7.64 -5.77
CA GLY A 311 7.20 -7.06 -6.04
C GLY A 311 7.52 -5.90 -5.09
N MET A 312 6.53 -5.05 -4.79
CA MET A 312 6.66 -3.97 -3.80
C MET A 312 6.99 -4.53 -2.41
N ALA A 313 6.24 -5.50 -1.93
CA ALA A 313 6.46 -6.12 -0.62
C ALA A 313 7.85 -6.77 -0.53
N SER A 314 8.27 -7.47 -1.57
CA SER A 314 9.59 -8.09 -1.64
C SER A 314 10.72 -7.05 -1.59
N ALA A 315 10.59 -5.94 -2.34
CA ALA A 315 11.56 -4.85 -2.33
C ALA A 315 11.65 -4.18 -0.96
N VAL A 316 10.50 -3.82 -0.37
CA VAL A 316 10.39 -3.15 0.95
C VAL A 316 11.03 -4.00 2.04
N VAL A 317 10.67 -5.28 2.13
CA VAL A 317 11.20 -6.19 3.16
C VAL A 317 12.70 -6.42 2.97
N SER A 318 13.17 -6.59 1.73
CA SER A 318 14.59 -6.80 1.43
C SER A 318 15.45 -5.58 1.80
N LEU A 319 14.97 -4.38 1.50
CA LEU A 319 15.67 -3.13 1.83
C LEU A 319 15.78 -2.96 3.35
N LEU A 320 14.67 -3.10 4.08
CA LEU A 320 14.66 -2.96 5.52
C LEU A 320 15.54 -4.01 6.20
N ARG A 321 15.41 -5.28 5.80
CA ARG A 321 16.20 -6.39 6.34
C ARG A 321 17.69 -6.12 6.19
N ARG A 322 18.14 -5.65 5.04
CA ARG A 322 19.54 -5.29 4.81
C ARG A 322 20.04 -4.23 5.79
N ARG A 323 19.22 -3.20 6.08
CA ARG A 323 19.57 -2.16 7.07
C ARG A 323 19.64 -2.70 8.49
N ILE A 324 18.72 -3.61 8.84
CA ILE A 324 18.69 -4.24 10.18
C ILE A 324 19.88 -5.19 10.37
N GLU A 325 20.22 -6.02 9.37
CA GLU A 325 21.31 -7.00 9.46
C GLU A 325 22.70 -6.37 9.37
N HIS A 326 22.81 -5.18 8.77
CA HIS A 326 24.10 -4.50 8.53
C HIS A 326 24.06 -3.03 8.96
N PRO A 327 23.80 -2.72 10.25
CA PRO A 327 23.66 -1.34 10.70
C PRO A 327 24.94 -0.50 10.56
N ASP A 328 26.10 -1.14 10.62
CA ASP A 328 27.41 -0.45 10.54
C ASP A 328 27.88 -0.22 9.09
N VAL A 329 27.15 -0.73 8.10
CA VAL A 329 27.48 -0.56 6.67
C VAL A 329 26.80 0.69 6.14
N GLU A 330 27.57 1.74 5.93
CA GLU A 330 27.09 2.93 5.25
C GLU A 330 26.71 2.59 3.81
N THR A 331 25.40 2.52 3.54
CA THR A 331 24.87 2.27 2.20
C THR A 331 24.01 3.44 1.77
N LEU A 332 24.22 3.92 0.55
CA LEU A 332 23.36 4.95 -0.03
C LEU A 332 21.91 4.48 -0.06
N PRO A 333 20.97 5.38 0.24
CA PRO A 333 19.54 5.10 0.07
C PRO A 333 19.21 4.68 -1.34
N GLN A 334 18.31 3.72 -1.47
CA GLN A 334 17.87 3.18 -2.75
C GLN A 334 16.43 3.61 -3.03
N LYS A 335 16.19 3.94 -4.29
CA LYS A 335 14.86 4.10 -4.85
C LYS A 335 14.53 2.89 -5.72
N VAL A 336 13.46 2.19 -5.41
CA VAL A 336 12.95 1.06 -6.19
C VAL A 336 11.58 1.42 -6.72
N THR A 337 11.42 1.42 -8.04
CA THR A 337 10.12 1.59 -8.70
C THR A 337 9.64 0.21 -9.14
N VAL A 338 8.44 -0.20 -8.69
CA VAL A 338 7.84 -1.48 -9.08
C VAL A 338 7.07 -1.33 -10.40
N GLY A 339 6.71 -2.46 -11.03
CA GLY A 339 5.96 -2.43 -12.29
C GLY A 339 4.46 -2.18 -12.11
N THR A 340 3.82 -1.80 -13.21
CA THR A 340 2.36 -1.85 -13.36
C THR A 340 1.99 -2.67 -14.59
N ILE A 341 0.80 -3.28 -14.59
CA ILE A 341 0.28 -4.07 -15.70
C ILE A 341 -1.13 -3.62 -16.03
N LEU A 342 -1.37 -3.22 -17.25
CA LEU A 342 -2.72 -2.97 -17.74
C LEU A 342 -3.49 -4.29 -17.86
N ARG A 343 -4.61 -4.42 -17.16
CA ARG A 343 -5.55 -5.52 -17.24
C ARG A 343 -6.78 -5.07 -18.01
N ALA A 344 -6.77 -5.25 -19.32
CA ALA A 344 -7.95 -5.00 -20.14
C ALA A 344 -9.02 -6.07 -19.87
N ARG A 345 -10.25 -5.63 -19.63
CA ARG A 345 -11.42 -6.48 -19.33
C ARG A 345 -12.68 -5.92 -20.01
N GLU A 346 -13.86 -6.43 -19.62
CA GLU A 346 -15.15 -6.11 -20.27
C GLU A 346 -15.53 -4.63 -20.21
N SER A 347 -15.14 -3.90 -19.15
CA SER A 347 -15.54 -2.49 -19.00
C SER A 347 -14.93 -1.53 -20.05
N THR A 348 -13.96 -2.00 -20.84
CA THR A 348 -13.38 -1.23 -21.95
C THR A 348 -13.40 -2.00 -23.28
N ALA A 349 -13.49 -3.33 -23.26
CA ALA A 349 -13.50 -4.14 -24.46
C ALA A 349 -14.96 -4.38 -24.88
N ALA A 350 -15.37 -3.93 -26.06
CA ALA A 350 -16.62 -4.40 -26.65
C ALA A 350 -16.54 -5.93 -26.77
N GLY A 351 -17.43 -6.64 -26.08
CA GLY A 351 -17.47 -8.09 -26.14
C GLY A 351 -17.55 -8.55 -27.61
N ASN A 352 -16.66 -9.47 -28.01
CA ASN A 352 -16.92 -10.28 -29.18
C ASN A 352 -18.15 -11.14 -28.83
N VAL A 353 -19.33 -10.69 -29.26
CA VAL A 353 -20.55 -11.49 -29.29
C VAL A 353 -20.40 -12.59 -30.30
#